data_f777d22d1c9f16092893ded4c9e94f81
#
_entry.id   f777d22d1c9f16092893ded4c9e94f81
#
_cell.length_a   1.000
_cell.length_b   1.000
_cell.length_c   1.000
_cell.angle_alpha   90.00
_cell.angle_beta   90.00
_cell.angle_gamma   90.00
#
_symmetry.space_group_name_H-M   'P 1'
#
loop_
_entity.id
_entity.type
_entity.pdbx_description
1 polymer ?
#
loop_
_entity_poly.entity_id
_entity_poly.type
_entity_poly.pdbx_seq_one_letter_code
_entity_poly.pdbx_strand_id
1 'polypeptide(L)'
;MKNVTFIIWAFVVLCAGCSSSTSVVQDEVSMTKKQLADKVKGGWAAKTIGCTYGGPVEFLHNGTMIQDYTPIKWSKDRVKYYYDTFPGLYDDIYVDIVFVNVFDRLGLEAPADSFAVSFADAGFPLWHANQVAKYNIKQGIMPPMSGHWLNNPHADDIDYQIEADFAGLMSPGMPNTASEISDKIG
;
A
#
# COMPACT_ATOMS: atom_id res chain seq x y z
N MET A 1 -43.45 58.98 -15.34
CA MET A 1 -42.44 58.45 -14.41
C MET A 1 -43.13 57.57 -13.40
N LYS A 2 -43.39 56.39 -13.73
CA LYS A 2 -43.94 55.32 -12.86
C LYS A 2 -43.34 54.01 -13.37
N ASN A 3 -42.97 53.08 -12.46
CA ASN A 3 -42.52 51.72 -12.69
C ASN A 3 -41.00 51.48 -12.76
N VAL A 4 -40.26 51.67 -11.65
CA VAL A 4 -38.93 51.10 -11.46
C VAL A 4 -38.77 50.43 -10.06
N THR A 5 -39.83 50.25 -9.29
CA THR A 5 -39.71 49.85 -7.87
C THR A 5 -40.14 48.40 -7.59
N PHE A 6 -40.34 47.55 -8.58
CA PHE A 6 -40.90 46.19 -8.36
C PHE A 6 -39.98 45.00 -8.72
N ILE A 7 -38.72 45.26 -9.12
CA ILE A 7 -37.82 44.15 -9.53
C ILE A 7 -36.73 43.79 -8.48
N ILE A 8 -36.64 44.53 -7.37
CA ILE A 8 -35.55 44.31 -6.38
C ILE A 8 -35.94 43.30 -5.25
N TRP A 9 -37.22 42.92 -5.15
CA TRP A 9 -37.65 42.01 -4.09
C TRP A 9 -37.72 40.51 -4.42
N ALA A 10 -37.41 40.11 -5.65
CA ALA A 10 -37.49 38.71 -6.08
C ALA A 10 -36.12 37.96 -6.01
N PHE A 11 -35.04 38.63 -5.62
CA PHE A 11 -33.68 37.98 -5.65
C PHE A 11 -33.08 37.70 -4.29
N VAL A 12 -33.77 37.95 -3.17
CA VAL A 12 -33.24 37.78 -1.81
C VAL A 12 -33.74 36.47 -1.12
N VAL A 13 -34.66 35.72 -1.75
CA VAL A 13 -35.25 34.54 -1.11
C VAL A 13 -34.63 33.19 -1.57
N LEU A 14 -33.64 33.21 -2.47
CA LEU A 14 -33.07 31.95 -3.02
C LEU A 14 -31.71 31.53 -2.44
N CYS A 15 -31.18 32.17 -1.39
CA CYS A 15 -29.92 31.81 -0.77
C CYS A 15 -30.03 31.27 0.67
N ALA A 16 -31.22 30.91 1.12
CA ALA A 16 -31.41 30.32 2.44
C ALA A 16 -31.84 28.84 2.36
N GLY A 17 -31.03 28.02 1.70
CA GLY A 17 -31.33 26.59 1.63
C GLY A 17 -30.13 25.81 1.15
N CYS A 18 -29.36 25.30 2.06
CA CYS A 18 -28.58 24.07 2.12
C CYS A 18 -27.34 24.24 3.00
N SER A 19 -27.55 24.44 4.27
CA SER A 19 -26.57 24.01 5.27
C SER A 19 -27.18 22.80 6.02
N SER A 20 -27.39 21.72 5.28
CA SER A 20 -27.44 20.41 5.92
C SER A 20 -25.97 20.01 6.19
N SER A 21 -25.47 20.41 7.33
CA SER A 21 -24.35 19.71 7.95
C SER A 21 -24.84 18.29 8.24
N THR A 22 -24.66 17.41 7.26
CA THR A 22 -24.64 15.98 7.52
C THR A 22 -23.47 15.77 8.47
N SER A 23 -23.74 15.68 9.76
CA SER A 23 -22.81 15.09 10.70
C SER A 23 -22.56 13.69 10.17
N VAL A 24 -21.36 13.48 9.60
CA VAL A 24 -20.84 12.16 9.34
C VAL A 24 -20.75 11.52 10.73
N VAL A 25 -21.74 10.71 11.08
CA VAL A 25 -21.64 9.84 12.24
C VAL A 25 -20.48 8.91 11.89
N GLN A 26 -19.32 9.18 12.45
CA GLN A 26 -18.21 8.22 12.41
C GLN A 26 -18.71 7.04 13.23
N ASP A 27 -19.06 5.94 12.57
CA ASP A 27 -19.36 4.70 13.25
C ASP A 27 -18.10 4.28 14.01
N GLU A 28 -18.14 4.36 15.33
CA GLU A 28 -17.07 3.92 16.19
C GLU A 28 -16.97 2.40 16.11
N VAL A 29 -15.84 1.90 15.62
CA VAL A 29 -15.55 0.47 15.60
C VAL A 29 -14.67 0.11 16.79
N SER A 30 -15.20 -0.69 17.70
CA SER A 30 -14.44 -1.23 18.83
C SER A 30 -14.21 -2.73 18.69
N MET A 31 -13.03 -3.19 19.11
CA MET A 31 -12.70 -4.60 19.14
C MET A 31 -11.71 -4.93 20.27
N THR A 32 -11.67 -6.17 20.71
CA THR A 32 -10.68 -6.63 21.68
C THR A 32 -9.28 -6.75 21.04
N LYS A 33 -8.24 -6.64 21.85
CA LYS A 33 -6.84 -6.90 21.37
C LYS A 33 -6.69 -8.26 20.71
N LYS A 34 -7.40 -9.28 21.19
CA LYS A 34 -7.37 -10.64 20.61
C LYS A 34 -7.97 -10.62 19.19
N GLN A 35 -9.11 -9.96 19.00
CA GLN A 35 -9.72 -9.83 17.68
C GLN A 35 -8.85 -9.03 16.72
N LEU A 36 -8.21 -7.95 17.19
CA LEU A 36 -7.27 -7.19 16.38
C LEU A 36 -6.07 -8.04 15.96
N ALA A 37 -5.44 -8.74 16.89
CA ALA A 37 -4.32 -9.63 16.58
C ALA A 37 -4.70 -10.74 15.57
N ASP A 38 -5.90 -11.28 15.67
CA ASP A 38 -6.41 -12.29 14.73
C ASP A 38 -6.61 -11.69 13.32
N LYS A 39 -7.16 -10.48 13.24
CA LYS A 39 -7.32 -9.77 11.96
C LYS A 39 -5.97 -9.45 11.30
N VAL A 40 -4.98 -8.97 12.05
CA VAL A 40 -3.63 -8.70 11.54
C VAL A 40 -2.98 -9.99 11.03
N LYS A 41 -3.07 -11.10 11.78
CA LYS A 41 -2.61 -12.41 11.30
C LYS A 41 -3.34 -12.86 10.04
N GLY A 42 -4.65 -12.62 9.98
CA GLY A 42 -5.46 -12.91 8.79
C GLY A 42 -4.99 -12.09 7.58
N GLY A 43 -4.65 -10.81 7.75
CA GLY A 43 -4.10 -9.95 6.71
C GLY A 43 -2.79 -10.50 6.12
N TRP A 44 -1.82 -10.84 6.97
CA TRP A 44 -0.57 -11.47 6.55
C TRP A 44 -0.77 -12.81 5.84
N ALA A 45 -1.66 -13.64 6.35
CA ALA A 45 -2.01 -14.91 5.70
C ALA A 45 -2.68 -14.69 4.34
N ALA A 46 -3.59 -13.72 4.24
CA ALA A 46 -4.28 -13.39 3.00
C ALA A 46 -3.30 -12.86 1.94
N LYS A 47 -2.35 -12.01 2.31
CA LYS A 47 -1.28 -11.53 1.42
C LYS A 47 -0.47 -12.71 0.85
N THR A 48 0.02 -13.60 1.72
CA THR A 48 0.75 -14.82 1.30
C THR A 48 -0.07 -15.70 0.35
N ILE A 49 -1.36 -15.87 0.63
CA ILE A 49 -2.29 -16.62 -0.24
C ILE A 49 -2.45 -15.92 -1.57
N GLY A 50 -2.60 -14.58 -1.57
CA GLY A 50 -2.74 -13.75 -2.77
C GLY A 50 -1.53 -13.89 -3.70
N CYS A 51 -0.30 -13.72 -3.19
CA CYS A 51 0.93 -13.91 -3.96
C CYS A 51 1.01 -15.33 -4.55
N THR A 52 0.70 -16.35 -3.74
CA THR A 52 0.73 -17.75 -4.19
C THR A 52 -0.31 -18.06 -5.25
N TYR A 53 -1.49 -17.41 -5.18
CA TYR A 53 -2.59 -17.62 -6.11
C TYR A 53 -2.39 -16.86 -7.42
N GLY A 54 -1.96 -15.59 -7.33
CA GLY A 54 -1.78 -14.70 -8.47
C GLY A 54 -0.49 -14.92 -9.24
N GLY A 55 0.64 -15.13 -8.55
CA GLY A 55 1.95 -15.22 -9.16
C GLY A 55 2.08 -16.21 -10.32
N PRO A 56 1.48 -17.43 -10.27
CA PRO A 56 1.56 -18.37 -11.39
C PRO A 56 0.90 -17.92 -12.69
N VAL A 57 0.07 -16.88 -12.64
CA VAL A 57 -0.60 -16.30 -13.82
C VAL A 57 -0.12 -14.89 -14.14
N GLU A 58 0.81 -14.37 -13.34
CA GLU A 58 1.47 -13.10 -13.58
C GLU A 58 2.11 -13.07 -14.98
N PHE A 59 1.99 -11.95 -15.67
CA PHE A 59 2.43 -11.74 -17.06
C PHE A 59 1.79 -12.64 -18.14
N LEU A 60 1.00 -13.66 -17.79
CA LEU A 60 0.38 -14.54 -18.79
C LEU A 60 -0.76 -13.88 -19.56
N HIS A 61 -1.32 -12.81 -19.04
CA HIS A 61 -2.48 -12.11 -19.58
C HIS A 61 -2.21 -10.64 -19.91
N ASN A 62 -0.96 -10.29 -20.20
CA ASN A 62 -0.58 -8.90 -20.53
C ASN A 62 -1.39 -8.37 -21.71
N GLY A 63 -2.00 -7.19 -21.54
CA GLY A 63 -2.87 -6.56 -22.54
C GLY A 63 -4.27 -7.17 -22.67
N THR A 64 -4.61 -8.18 -21.87
CA THR A 64 -5.92 -8.81 -21.81
C THR A 64 -6.36 -9.04 -20.36
N MET A 65 -7.62 -9.46 -20.15
CA MET A 65 -8.09 -9.90 -18.84
C MET A 65 -8.15 -11.43 -18.80
N ILE A 66 -7.72 -12.01 -17.67
CA ILE A 66 -8.00 -13.42 -17.40
C ILE A 66 -9.52 -13.63 -17.33
N GLN A 67 -10.02 -14.66 -18.01
CA GLN A 67 -11.44 -14.95 -18.02
C GLN A 67 -11.88 -15.62 -16.72
N ASP A 68 -13.07 -15.30 -16.21
CA ASP A 68 -13.60 -15.81 -14.94
C ASP A 68 -13.64 -17.34 -14.85
N TYR A 69 -13.76 -18.00 -15.99
CA TYR A 69 -13.78 -19.48 -16.09
C TYR A 69 -12.37 -20.09 -16.22
N THR A 70 -11.31 -19.29 -16.26
CA THR A 70 -9.93 -19.81 -16.35
C THR A 70 -9.51 -20.38 -15.00
N PRO A 71 -9.23 -21.69 -14.90
CA PRO A 71 -8.91 -22.28 -13.61
C PRO A 71 -7.49 -21.91 -13.17
N ILE A 72 -7.36 -21.32 -12.01
CA ILE A 72 -6.08 -21.18 -11.31
C ILE A 72 -5.93 -22.35 -10.36
N LYS A 73 -4.93 -23.20 -10.61
CA LYS A 73 -4.71 -24.41 -9.82
C LYS A 73 -4.35 -24.08 -8.38
N TRP A 74 -5.03 -24.72 -7.43
CA TRP A 74 -4.76 -24.59 -6.02
C TRP A 74 -4.68 -25.97 -5.34
N SER A 75 -3.79 -26.10 -4.36
CA SER A 75 -3.69 -27.28 -3.49
C SER A 75 -3.25 -26.84 -2.08
N LYS A 76 -3.45 -27.70 -1.11
CA LYS A 76 -3.04 -27.45 0.28
C LYS A 76 -1.53 -27.17 0.45
N ASP A 77 -0.71 -27.68 -0.45
CA ASP A 77 0.75 -27.57 -0.39
C ASP A 77 1.28 -26.46 -1.31
N ARG A 78 0.41 -25.65 -1.92
CA ARG A 78 0.78 -24.68 -2.95
C ARG A 78 1.73 -23.60 -2.43
N VAL A 79 1.45 -23.05 -1.23
CA VAL A 79 2.31 -22.07 -0.57
C VAL A 79 3.69 -22.66 -0.33
N LYS A 80 3.76 -23.85 0.28
CA LYS A 80 5.04 -24.52 0.53
C LYS A 80 5.81 -24.80 -0.76
N TYR A 81 5.12 -25.26 -1.79
CA TYR A 81 5.74 -25.56 -3.08
C TYR A 81 6.45 -24.32 -3.66
N TYR A 82 5.77 -23.17 -3.74
CA TYR A 82 6.39 -21.96 -4.29
C TYR A 82 7.45 -21.38 -3.37
N TYR A 83 7.24 -21.43 -2.07
CA TYR A 83 8.26 -21.02 -1.11
C TYR A 83 9.57 -21.79 -1.28
N ASP A 84 9.49 -23.10 -1.51
CA ASP A 84 10.67 -23.95 -1.69
C ASP A 84 11.28 -23.85 -3.10
N THR A 85 10.48 -23.60 -4.15
CA THR A 85 10.93 -23.70 -5.53
C THR A 85 11.11 -22.36 -6.24
N PHE A 86 10.39 -21.33 -5.80
CA PHE A 86 10.46 -19.99 -6.38
C PHE A 86 10.21 -18.92 -5.31
N PRO A 87 11.11 -18.79 -4.31
CA PRO A 87 10.92 -17.86 -3.19
C PRO A 87 10.84 -16.39 -3.60
N GLY A 88 11.38 -16.00 -4.77
CA GLY A 88 11.26 -14.64 -5.30
C GLY A 88 9.82 -14.19 -5.58
N LEU A 89 8.86 -15.11 -5.59
CA LEU A 89 7.43 -14.80 -5.67
C LEU A 89 6.90 -14.03 -4.45
N TYR A 90 7.64 -13.99 -3.38
CA TYR A 90 7.21 -13.43 -2.09
C TYR A 90 7.94 -12.14 -1.72
N ASP A 91 8.43 -11.39 -2.69
CA ASP A 91 9.03 -10.06 -2.47
C ASP A 91 8.08 -9.12 -1.72
N ASP A 92 6.79 -9.07 -2.07
CA ASP A 92 5.73 -8.41 -1.30
C ASP A 92 5.81 -8.67 0.21
N ILE A 93 6.10 -9.92 0.60
CA ILE A 93 6.16 -10.33 2.01
C ILE A 93 7.50 -9.97 2.62
N TYR A 94 8.59 -10.20 1.91
CA TYR A 94 9.95 -10.01 2.45
C TYR A 94 10.26 -8.54 2.71
N VAL A 95 9.86 -7.66 1.80
CA VAL A 95 10.09 -6.22 1.95
C VAL A 95 9.28 -5.67 3.11
N ASP A 96 8.01 -6.02 3.22
CA ASP A 96 7.18 -5.66 4.37
C ASP A 96 7.78 -6.10 5.70
N ILE A 97 8.28 -7.32 5.78
CA ILE A 97 8.92 -7.83 7.00
C ILE A 97 10.15 -6.99 7.37
N VAL A 98 10.93 -6.56 6.37
CA VAL A 98 12.07 -5.66 6.64
C VAL A 98 11.59 -4.35 7.25
N PHE A 99 10.53 -3.74 6.73
CA PHE A 99 10.00 -2.48 7.25
C PHE A 99 9.43 -2.64 8.66
N VAL A 100 8.67 -3.70 8.91
CA VAL A 100 8.18 -4.02 10.26
C VAL A 100 9.33 -4.23 11.25
N ASN A 101 10.40 -4.91 10.84
CA ASN A 101 11.59 -5.12 11.67
C ASN A 101 12.33 -3.81 12.00
N VAL A 102 12.31 -2.82 11.11
CA VAL A 102 12.87 -1.49 11.40
C VAL A 102 12.06 -0.82 12.51
N PHE A 103 10.73 -0.86 12.43
CA PHE A 103 9.86 -0.33 13.48
C PHE A 103 10.05 -1.06 14.81
N ASP A 104 10.19 -2.39 14.79
CA ASP A 104 10.41 -3.18 16.01
C ASP A 104 11.73 -2.80 16.71
N ARG A 105 12.79 -2.55 15.95
CA ARG A 105 14.11 -2.17 16.50
C ARG A 105 14.22 -0.72 16.93
N LEU A 106 13.65 0.20 16.15
CA LEU A 106 13.91 1.64 16.27
C LEU A 106 12.68 2.44 16.75
N GLY A 107 11.51 1.80 16.85
CA GLY A 107 10.26 2.45 17.22
C GLY A 107 9.56 3.12 16.04
N LEU A 108 8.36 3.65 16.29
CA LEU A 108 7.50 4.24 15.27
C LEU A 108 8.08 5.52 14.64
N GLU A 109 9.01 6.18 15.33
CA GLU A 109 9.69 7.39 14.85
C GLU A 109 10.97 7.08 14.04
N ALA A 110 11.18 5.84 13.65
CA ALA A 110 12.33 5.44 12.84
C ALA A 110 12.49 6.34 11.60
N PRO A 111 13.70 6.87 11.32
CA PRO A 111 13.92 7.74 10.18
C PRO A 111 13.89 6.95 8.85
N ALA A 112 13.51 7.62 7.75
CA ALA A 112 13.40 7.03 6.42
C ALA A 112 14.67 6.28 5.98
N ASP A 113 15.85 6.84 6.22
CA ASP A 113 17.14 6.23 5.87
C ASP A 113 17.32 4.83 6.49
N SER A 114 16.74 4.58 7.68
CA SER A 114 16.84 3.28 8.33
C SER A 114 16.10 2.18 7.58
N PHE A 115 14.99 2.52 6.93
CA PHE A 115 14.25 1.61 6.05
C PHE A 115 15.04 1.34 4.78
N ALA A 116 15.55 2.38 4.14
CA ALA A 116 16.36 2.28 2.93
C ALA A 116 17.61 1.40 3.15
N VAL A 117 18.35 1.62 4.22
CA VAL A 117 19.55 0.81 4.53
C VAL A 117 19.16 -0.63 4.83
N SER A 118 18.13 -0.86 5.64
CA SER A 118 17.68 -2.21 5.97
C SER A 118 17.17 -2.97 4.75
N PHE A 119 16.43 -2.31 3.86
CA PHE A 119 16.00 -2.83 2.57
C PHE A 119 17.20 -3.19 1.68
N ALA A 120 18.17 -2.28 1.53
CA ALA A 120 19.34 -2.51 0.69
C ALA A 120 20.26 -3.61 1.24
N ASP A 121 20.27 -3.86 2.55
CA ASP A 121 21.06 -4.91 3.19
C ASP A 121 20.38 -6.29 3.17
N ALA A 122 19.09 -6.34 2.87
CA ALA A 122 18.34 -7.59 2.82
C ALA A 122 18.89 -8.55 1.75
N GLY A 123 18.88 -9.86 2.07
CA GLY A 123 19.51 -10.90 1.27
C GLY A 123 18.61 -11.59 0.24
N PHE A 124 17.33 -11.22 0.14
CA PHE A 124 16.39 -11.83 -0.80
C PHE A 124 16.47 -11.24 -2.20
N PRO A 125 16.00 -11.97 -3.24
CA PRO A 125 15.90 -11.44 -4.60
C PRO A 125 14.95 -10.24 -4.66
N LEU A 126 15.29 -9.28 -5.52
CA LEU A 126 14.46 -8.13 -5.84
C LEU A 126 14.36 -8.01 -7.36
N TRP A 127 13.29 -7.38 -7.83
CA TRP A 127 12.99 -7.18 -9.24
C TRP A 127 13.03 -5.69 -9.59
N HIS A 128 13.22 -5.40 -10.85
CA HIS A 128 13.05 -4.09 -11.50
C HIS A 128 13.39 -2.87 -10.62
N ALA A 129 12.38 -2.07 -10.23
CA ALA A 129 12.59 -0.83 -9.49
C ALA A 129 13.28 -1.06 -8.15
N ASN A 130 12.89 -2.06 -7.40
CA ASN A 130 13.49 -2.42 -6.12
C ASN A 130 14.94 -2.85 -6.25
N GLN A 131 15.29 -3.60 -7.29
CA GLN A 131 16.67 -4.01 -7.55
C GLN A 131 17.56 -2.81 -7.85
N VAL A 132 17.07 -1.86 -8.67
CA VAL A 132 17.80 -0.62 -8.99
C VAL A 132 17.89 0.29 -7.78
N ALA A 133 16.81 0.45 -7.01
CA ALA A 133 16.82 1.23 -5.77
C ALA A 133 17.86 0.69 -4.78
N LYS A 134 17.88 -0.62 -4.56
CA LYS A 134 18.90 -1.29 -3.74
C LYS A 134 20.33 -1.00 -4.23
N TYR A 135 20.58 -1.10 -5.53
CA TYR A 135 21.88 -0.77 -6.10
C TYR A 135 22.25 0.69 -5.85
N ASN A 136 21.32 1.63 -6.10
CA ASN A 136 21.50 3.06 -5.90
C ASN A 136 21.87 3.37 -4.43
N ILE A 137 21.12 2.82 -3.49
CA ILE A 137 21.37 3.00 -2.05
C ILE A 137 22.76 2.50 -1.68
N LYS A 138 23.18 1.34 -2.19
CA LYS A 138 24.53 0.79 -1.98
C LYS A 138 25.64 1.68 -2.58
N GLN A 139 25.33 2.50 -3.59
CA GLN A 139 26.24 3.50 -4.15
C GLN A 139 26.13 4.87 -3.44
N GLY A 140 25.34 4.99 -2.37
CA GLY A 140 25.15 6.22 -1.62
C GLY A 140 24.08 7.17 -2.19
N ILE A 141 23.32 6.74 -3.20
CA ILE A 141 22.17 7.47 -3.71
C ILE A 141 20.96 7.08 -2.86
N MET A 142 20.70 7.90 -1.83
CA MET A 142 19.64 7.64 -0.85
C MET A 142 18.26 8.08 -1.36
N PRO A 143 17.16 7.60 -0.76
CA PRO A 143 15.82 8.13 -1.03
C PRO A 143 15.73 9.66 -0.81
N PRO A 144 14.90 10.37 -1.56
CA PRO A 144 14.04 9.86 -2.64
C PRO A 144 14.76 9.63 -3.97
N MET A 145 16.05 9.96 -4.07
CA MET A 145 16.79 9.90 -5.32
C MET A 145 17.08 8.48 -5.81
N SER A 146 17.08 7.48 -4.92
CA SER A 146 17.28 6.08 -5.29
C SER A 146 16.16 5.52 -6.17
N GLY A 147 14.92 5.96 -5.92
CA GLY A 147 13.72 5.59 -6.70
C GLY A 147 13.37 6.59 -7.81
N HIS A 148 14.00 7.76 -7.83
CA HIS A 148 13.65 8.83 -8.77
C HIS A 148 13.98 8.43 -10.21
N TRP A 149 13.13 8.78 -11.18
CA TRP A 149 13.25 8.41 -12.59
C TRP A 149 14.59 8.74 -13.27
N LEU A 150 15.31 9.74 -12.78
CA LEU A 150 16.67 10.05 -13.26
C LEU A 150 17.70 8.98 -12.89
N ASN A 151 17.48 8.23 -11.84
CA ASN A 151 18.41 7.23 -11.32
C ASN A 151 17.83 5.81 -11.36
N ASN A 152 16.54 5.68 -11.63
CA ASN A 152 15.85 4.41 -11.69
C ASN A 152 14.96 4.34 -12.93
N PRO A 153 15.35 3.59 -13.97
CA PRO A 153 14.58 3.48 -15.21
C PRO A 153 13.24 2.75 -15.03
N HIS A 154 13.01 2.15 -13.86
CA HIS A 154 11.80 1.44 -13.47
C HIS A 154 10.99 2.21 -12.42
N ALA A 155 11.16 3.53 -12.31
CA ALA A 155 10.50 4.36 -11.30
C ALA A 155 8.96 4.38 -11.39
N ASP A 156 8.38 3.90 -12.48
CA ASP A 156 6.95 3.75 -12.71
C ASP A 156 6.43 2.31 -12.52
N ASP A 157 7.28 1.38 -12.09
CA ASP A 157 6.89 0.02 -11.72
C ASP A 157 6.09 0.01 -10.40
N ILE A 158 5.37 -1.09 -10.16
CA ILE A 158 4.41 -1.19 -9.04
C ILE A 158 5.03 -1.58 -7.69
N ASP A 159 6.34 -1.67 -7.60
CA ASP A 159 7.04 -2.30 -6.46
C ASP A 159 6.55 -1.78 -5.10
N TYR A 160 6.51 -0.46 -4.88
CA TYR A 160 6.00 0.05 -3.60
C TYR A 160 4.49 -0.21 -3.41
N GLN A 161 3.71 -0.29 -4.46
CA GLN A 161 2.28 -0.59 -4.35
C GLN A 161 2.03 -1.97 -3.72
N ILE A 162 2.87 -2.95 -4.03
CA ILE A 162 2.76 -4.30 -3.47
C ILE A 162 3.32 -4.41 -2.04
N GLU A 163 4.03 -3.38 -1.58
CA GLU A 163 4.72 -3.31 -0.30
C GLU A 163 4.06 -2.34 0.70
N ALA A 164 3.00 -1.64 0.31
CA ALA A 164 2.39 -0.59 1.14
C ALA A 164 1.36 -1.12 2.14
N ASP A 165 0.85 -2.32 1.98
CA ASP A 165 -0.26 -2.83 2.81
C ASP A 165 0.15 -3.14 4.26
N PHE A 166 1.44 -3.34 4.56
CA PHE A 166 1.91 -3.39 5.95
C PHE A 166 1.55 -2.12 6.74
N ALA A 167 1.58 -0.94 6.08
CA ALA A 167 1.22 0.32 6.73
C ALA A 167 -0.24 0.30 7.21
N GLY A 168 -1.15 -0.26 6.42
CA GLY A 168 -2.54 -0.47 6.81
C GLY A 168 -2.70 -1.49 7.93
N LEU A 169 -1.94 -2.58 7.90
CA LEU A 169 -1.93 -3.61 8.95
C LEU A 169 -1.37 -3.09 10.29
N MET A 170 -0.43 -2.15 10.26
CA MET A 170 0.11 -1.47 11.45
C MET A 170 -0.80 -0.36 11.97
N SER A 171 -1.69 0.18 11.15
CA SER A 171 -2.52 1.35 11.45
C SER A 171 -4.02 1.08 11.30
N PRO A 172 -4.57 0.01 11.91
CA PRO A 172 -5.97 -0.38 11.72
C PRO A 172 -6.92 0.71 12.23
N GLY A 173 -7.78 1.21 11.33
CA GLY A 173 -8.71 2.30 11.63
C GLY A 173 -8.08 3.70 11.66
N MET A 174 -6.80 3.83 11.32
CA MET A 174 -6.04 5.10 11.32
C MET A 174 -5.50 5.40 9.91
N PRO A 175 -6.34 5.79 8.94
CA PRO A 175 -5.91 5.97 7.55
C PRO A 175 -4.84 7.06 7.39
N ASN A 176 -4.91 8.14 8.15
CA ASN A 176 -3.89 9.20 8.09
C ASN A 176 -2.51 8.68 8.53
N THR A 177 -2.45 7.89 9.61
CA THR A 177 -1.21 7.27 10.07
C THR A 177 -0.66 6.28 9.02
N ALA A 178 -1.52 5.50 8.36
CA ALA A 178 -1.11 4.63 7.27
C ALA A 178 -0.50 5.43 6.11
N SER A 179 -1.10 6.57 5.74
CA SER A 179 -0.54 7.48 4.72
C SER A 179 0.81 8.06 5.13
N GLU A 180 0.94 8.53 6.38
CA GLU A 180 2.20 9.07 6.92
C GLU A 180 3.33 8.02 6.90
N ILE A 181 3.03 6.76 7.23
CA ILE A 181 3.98 5.65 7.14
C ILE A 181 4.36 5.42 5.66
N SER A 182 3.39 5.38 4.76
CA SER A 182 3.64 5.19 3.34
C SER A 182 4.46 6.32 2.74
N ASP A 183 4.14 7.58 3.03
CA ASP A 183 4.89 8.75 2.56
C ASP A 183 6.34 8.79 3.07
N LYS A 184 6.58 8.20 4.27
CA LYS A 184 7.91 8.12 4.85
C LYS A 184 8.80 7.08 4.15
N ILE A 185 8.23 5.98 3.69
CA ILE A 185 8.97 4.79 3.26
C ILE A 185 8.98 4.65 1.73
N GLY A 186 7.85 4.93 1.07
CA GLY A 186 7.70 4.88 -0.38
C GLY A 186 8.16 6.14 -1.06
#